data_12b5d55ed1e81db49619fa6cf6819251
#
_entry.id   12b5d55ed1e81db49619fa6cf6819251
#
_cell.length_a   1.000
_cell.length_b   1.000
_cell.length_c   1.000
_cell.angle_alpha   90.00
_cell.angle_beta   90.00
_cell.angle_gamma   90.00
#
_symmetry.space_group_name_H-M   'P 1'
#
loop_
_entity.id
_entity.type
_entity.pdbx_description
1 polymer ?
#
loop_
_entity_poly.entity_id
_entity_poly.type
_entity_poly.pdbx_seq_one_letter_code
_entity_poly.pdbx_strand_id
1 'polypeptide(L)'
;MNRLRPQNIKQMIFEGEGMLVDFKKTITSCSKISKTLVAFANNKGGKLLIGIADNGSVKGVRSEDEEKYMITKAATYFCRPMVDVQFEEVYVENKLVLVAEVRESDTKPHYSLGEDNKWWVYVRVKDKSLLASKIVVDVLKASQGEAGVLIEYSDKERTLLQYLDVNERISARDSSKLLNLPRRRTQKLLVTLVLSGIIKLHTTETEEYYTAS
;
A
#
# COMPACT_ATOMS: atom_id res chain seq x y z
N MET A 1 10.34 -4.60 -22.05
CA MET A 1 10.40 -4.96 -20.63
C MET A 1 11.78 -5.52 -20.33
N ASN A 2 12.52 -4.97 -19.37
CA ASN A 2 13.86 -5.46 -19.05
C ASN A 2 13.71 -6.72 -18.19
N ARG A 3 14.12 -7.87 -18.71
CA ARG A 3 14.02 -9.17 -18.02
C ARG A 3 14.90 -9.17 -16.77
N LEU A 4 14.33 -9.60 -15.64
CA LEU A 4 15.08 -9.67 -14.38
C LEU A 4 16.21 -10.69 -14.49
N ARG A 5 17.38 -10.33 -13.99
CA ARG A 5 18.54 -11.21 -13.93
C ARG A 5 18.73 -11.76 -12.51
N PRO A 6 19.42 -12.92 -12.35
CA PRO A 6 19.71 -13.47 -11.02
C PRO A 6 20.35 -12.44 -10.06
N GLN A 7 21.19 -11.55 -10.58
CA GLN A 7 21.83 -10.48 -9.79
C GLN A 7 20.80 -9.49 -9.22
N ASN A 8 19.74 -9.17 -9.98
CA ASN A 8 18.68 -8.28 -9.50
C ASN A 8 17.94 -8.91 -8.31
N ILE A 9 17.67 -10.23 -8.38
CA ILE A 9 17.01 -10.96 -7.28
C ILE A 9 17.94 -11.01 -6.06
N LYS A 10 19.24 -11.31 -6.24
CA LYS A 10 20.22 -11.32 -5.14
C LYS A 10 20.32 -9.94 -4.47
N GLN A 11 20.27 -8.86 -5.26
CA GLN A 11 20.28 -7.50 -4.73
C GLN A 11 19.01 -7.22 -3.89
N MET A 12 17.81 -7.59 -4.40
CA MET A 12 16.56 -7.43 -3.65
C MET A 12 16.57 -8.25 -2.34
N ILE A 13 17.12 -9.48 -2.37
CA ILE A 13 17.25 -10.31 -1.17
C ILE A 13 18.22 -9.66 -0.16
N PHE A 14 19.32 -9.08 -0.62
CA PHE A 14 20.28 -8.40 0.24
C PHE A 14 19.69 -7.14 0.89
N GLU A 15 18.89 -6.37 0.15
CA GLU A 15 18.18 -5.18 0.65
C GLU A 15 17.04 -5.55 1.61
N GLY A 16 16.49 -6.77 1.49
CA GLY A 16 15.43 -7.27 2.35
C GLY A 16 14.02 -6.84 1.94
N GLU A 17 13.04 -7.25 2.74
CA GLU A 17 11.65 -6.84 2.57
C GLU A 17 11.46 -5.34 2.85
N GLY A 18 10.53 -4.70 2.14
CA GLY A 18 10.28 -3.27 2.26
C GLY A 18 9.01 -2.85 1.56
N MET A 19 8.94 -1.56 1.21
CA MET A 19 7.77 -0.99 0.55
C MET A 19 7.47 -1.62 -0.81
N LEU A 20 8.52 -2.04 -1.54
CA LEU A 20 8.41 -2.51 -2.92
C LEU A 20 8.73 -4.01 -3.08
N VAL A 21 9.15 -4.69 -2.01
CA VAL A 21 9.56 -6.10 -2.06
C VAL A 21 8.99 -6.85 -0.86
N ASP A 22 8.47 -8.04 -1.11
CA ASP A 22 7.98 -8.98 -0.10
C ASP A 22 8.43 -10.40 -0.43
N PHE A 23 8.76 -11.22 0.57
CA PHE A 23 9.25 -12.59 0.39
C PHE A 23 8.20 -13.60 0.83
N LYS A 24 8.05 -14.67 0.08
CA LYS A 24 7.24 -15.82 0.48
C LYS A 24 7.93 -17.12 0.07
N LYS A 25 8.03 -18.02 1.01
CA LYS A 25 8.53 -19.37 0.71
C LYS A 25 7.59 -20.10 -0.24
N THR A 26 6.28 -19.98 -0.02
CA THR A 26 5.19 -20.54 -0.84
C THR A 26 3.89 -19.82 -0.49
N ILE A 27 2.92 -19.81 -1.39
CA ILE A 27 1.60 -19.20 -1.16
C ILE A 27 0.64 -20.24 -0.58
N THR A 28 0.21 -20.02 0.65
CA THR A 28 -0.68 -20.97 1.37
C THR A 28 -2.13 -20.52 1.47
N SER A 29 -2.42 -19.23 1.20
CA SER A 29 -3.77 -18.67 1.34
C SER A 29 -3.99 -17.51 0.40
N CYS A 30 -5.06 -17.59 -0.42
CA CYS A 30 -5.49 -16.49 -1.29
C CYS A 30 -5.89 -15.24 -0.50
N SER A 31 -6.59 -15.40 0.63
CA SER A 31 -6.98 -14.26 1.48
C SER A 31 -5.79 -13.54 2.10
N LYS A 32 -4.73 -14.26 2.48
CA LYS A 32 -3.53 -13.64 3.04
C LYS A 32 -2.73 -12.90 1.97
N ILE A 33 -2.50 -13.53 0.81
CA ILE A 33 -1.69 -12.91 -0.23
C ILE A 33 -2.42 -11.75 -0.91
N SER A 34 -3.75 -11.76 -1.02
CA SER A 34 -4.51 -10.65 -1.58
C SER A 34 -4.28 -9.33 -0.83
N LYS A 35 -4.00 -9.38 0.49
CA LYS A 35 -3.64 -8.19 1.28
C LYS A 35 -2.36 -7.53 0.76
N THR A 36 -1.33 -8.32 0.46
CA THR A 36 -0.07 -7.83 -0.12
C THR A 36 -0.30 -7.29 -1.54
N LEU A 37 -1.06 -8.01 -2.38
CA LEU A 37 -1.34 -7.57 -3.75
C LEU A 37 -2.07 -6.22 -3.78
N VAL A 38 -3.13 -6.05 -2.98
CA VAL A 38 -3.84 -4.76 -2.92
C VAL A 38 -3.00 -3.67 -2.27
N ALA A 39 -2.16 -4.00 -1.28
CA ALA A 39 -1.28 -3.02 -0.67
C ALA A 39 -0.24 -2.50 -1.68
N PHE A 40 0.31 -3.33 -2.54
CA PHE A 40 1.17 -2.92 -3.64
C PHE A 40 0.42 -2.05 -4.65
N ALA A 41 -0.76 -2.49 -5.13
CA ALA A 41 -1.57 -1.76 -6.09
C ALA A 41 -1.99 -0.37 -5.57
N ASN A 42 -2.31 -0.27 -4.28
CA ASN A 42 -2.68 0.99 -3.62
C ASN A 42 -1.50 1.93 -3.36
N ASN A 43 -0.27 1.42 -3.37
CA ASN A 43 0.93 2.21 -3.18
C ASN A 43 1.64 2.45 -4.53
N LYS A 44 2.93 2.19 -4.59
CA LYS A 44 3.80 2.39 -5.76
C LYS A 44 4.10 1.10 -6.52
N GLY A 45 3.23 0.09 -6.38
CA GLY A 45 3.50 -1.24 -6.87
C GLY A 45 4.47 -2.00 -5.98
N GLY A 46 4.95 -3.15 -6.47
CA GLY A 46 5.93 -3.97 -5.78
C GLY A 46 6.13 -5.34 -6.41
N LYS A 47 7.10 -6.05 -5.88
CA LYS A 47 7.47 -7.41 -6.31
C LYS A 47 7.36 -8.39 -5.14
N LEU A 48 6.64 -9.46 -5.38
CA LEU A 48 6.58 -10.61 -4.49
C LEU A 48 7.55 -11.67 -5.00
N LEU A 49 8.56 -12.02 -4.20
CA LEU A 49 9.53 -13.05 -4.51
C LEU A 49 9.11 -14.36 -3.84
N ILE A 50 8.65 -15.33 -4.62
CA ILE A 50 8.22 -16.64 -4.15
C ILE A 50 9.36 -17.65 -4.29
N GLY A 51 9.56 -18.48 -3.27
CA GLY A 51 10.71 -19.37 -3.16
C GLY A 51 11.82 -18.80 -2.27
N ILE A 52 11.56 -17.68 -1.59
CA ILE A 52 12.47 -17.04 -0.62
C ILE A 52 11.86 -17.18 0.79
N ALA A 53 12.66 -17.61 1.74
CA ALA A 53 12.25 -17.65 3.15
C ALA A 53 12.46 -16.29 3.80
N ASP A 54 11.79 -16.04 4.94
CA ASP A 54 11.82 -14.76 5.68
C ASP A 54 13.24 -14.29 6.07
N ASN A 55 14.18 -15.23 6.21
CA ASN A 55 15.59 -14.94 6.47
C ASN A 55 16.42 -14.65 5.19
N GLY A 56 15.77 -14.48 4.04
CA GLY A 56 16.42 -14.24 2.75
C GLY A 56 17.01 -15.49 2.08
N SER A 57 16.92 -16.68 2.68
CA SER A 57 17.49 -17.88 2.04
C SER A 57 16.65 -18.35 0.86
N VAL A 58 17.31 -18.60 -0.28
CA VAL A 58 16.67 -19.13 -1.48
C VAL A 58 16.30 -20.60 -1.29
N LYS A 59 15.00 -20.90 -1.28
CA LYS A 59 14.46 -22.28 -1.19
C LYS A 59 14.05 -22.80 -2.55
N GLY A 60 13.61 -21.91 -3.44
CA GLY A 60 12.99 -22.24 -4.71
C GLY A 60 11.53 -22.67 -4.56
N VAL A 61 10.78 -22.54 -5.64
CA VAL A 61 9.40 -23.05 -5.72
C VAL A 61 9.39 -24.50 -6.15
N ARG A 62 8.40 -25.27 -5.67
CA ARG A 62 8.21 -26.68 -6.06
C ARG A 62 7.43 -26.82 -7.37
N SER A 63 6.45 -25.94 -7.56
CA SER A 63 5.62 -25.85 -8.75
C SER A 63 5.28 -24.38 -8.99
N GLU A 64 5.83 -23.83 -10.05
CA GLU A 64 5.55 -22.46 -10.48
C GLU A 64 4.07 -22.29 -10.91
N ASP A 65 3.50 -23.34 -11.49
CA ASP A 65 2.10 -23.30 -11.93
C ASP A 65 1.14 -23.23 -10.75
N GLU A 66 1.41 -23.95 -9.65
CA GLU A 66 0.61 -23.85 -8.43
C GLU A 66 0.70 -22.46 -7.79
N GLU A 67 1.92 -21.91 -7.71
CA GLU A 67 2.11 -20.56 -7.14
C GLU A 67 1.45 -19.50 -8.01
N LYS A 68 1.60 -19.56 -9.35
CA LYS A 68 0.92 -18.66 -10.30
C LYS A 68 -0.60 -18.78 -10.18
N TYR A 69 -1.12 -20.01 -10.11
CA TYR A 69 -2.56 -20.25 -9.95
C TYR A 69 -3.08 -19.61 -8.66
N MET A 70 -2.41 -19.81 -7.53
CA MET A 70 -2.81 -19.25 -6.24
C MET A 70 -2.82 -17.73 -6.24
N ILE A 71 -1.79 -17.10 -6.83
CA ILE A 71 -1.69 -15.64 -6.93
C ILE A 71 -2.75 -15.09 -7.89
N THR A 72 -2.93 -15.70 -9.06
CA THR A 72 -3.95 -15.29 -10.04
C THR A 72 -5.36 -15.41 -9.46
N LYS A 73 -5.65 -16.50 -8.75
CA LYS A 73 -6.91 -16.69 -8.02
C LYS A 73 -7.11 -15.61 -6.96
N ALA A 74 -6.07 -15.27 -6.20
CA ALA A 74 -6.14 -14.21 -5.20
C ALA A 74 -6.40 -12.85 -5.86
N ALA A 75 -5.67 -12.52 -6.91
CA ALA A 75 -5.79 -11.25 -7.65
C ALA A 75 -7.17 -11.07 -8.30
N THR A 76 -7.79 -12.15 -8.77
CA THR A 76 -9.08 -12.11 -9.48
C THR A 76 -10.28 -12.17 -8.52
N TYR A 77 -10.26 -13.07 -7.54
CA TYR A 77 -11.46 -13.34 -6.71
C TYR A 77 -11.37 -12.74 -5.31
N PHE A 78 -10.18 -12.40 -4.83
CA PHE A 78 -9.97 -11.84 -3.50
C PHE A 78 -9.53 -10.37 -3.54
N CYS A 79 -9.44 -9.77 -4.73
CA CYS A 79 -9.16 -8.34 -4.91
C CYS A 79 -10.29 -7.67 -5.70
N ARG A 80 -10.64 -6.44 -5.31
CA ARG A 80 -11.66 -5.64 -6.00
C ARG A 80 -11.28 -4.15 -6.05
N PRO A 81 -11.12 -3.53 -7.22
CA PRO A 81 -10.99 -4.15 -8.53
C PRO A 81 -9.94 -5.27 -8.55
N MET A 82 -9.98 -6.18 -9.55
CA MET A 82 -8.92 -7.19 -9.71
C MET A 82 -7.55 -6.50 -9.83
N VAL A 83 -6.52 -7.18 -9.36
CA VAL A 83 -5.14 -6.68 -9.45
C VAL A 83 -4.44 -7.35 -10.63
N ASP A 84 -3.84 -6.56 -11.51
CA ASP A 84 -3.00 -7.09 -12.58
C ASP A 84 -1.65 -7.55 -12.00
N VAL A 85 -1.28 -8.81 -12.29
CA VAL A 85 -0.04 -9.41 -11.81
C VAL A 85 0.75 -9.99 -12.97
N GLN A 86 1.99 -9.55 -13.11
CA GLN A 86 2.91 -10.08 -14.12
C GLN A 86 3.90 -11.04 -13.47
N PHE A 87 4.14 -12.18 -14.14
CA PHE A 87 5.02 -13.21 -13.61
C PHE A 87 6.33 -13.28 -14.40
N GLU A 88 7.43 -13.48 -13.68
CA GLU A 88 8.74 -13.76 -14.25
C GLU A 88 9.42 -14.87 -13.46
N GLU A 89 10.05 -15.80 -14.16
CA GLU A 89 10.80 -16.93 -13.60
C GLU A 89 12.29 -16.63 -13.66
N VAL A 90 12.95 -16.70 -12.51
CA VAL A 90 14.39 -16.42 -12.40
C VAL A 90 15.08 -17.52 -11.62
N TYR A 91 16.13 -18.14 -12.21
CA TYR A 91 16.94 -19.13 -11.51
C TYR A 91 18.05 -18.45 -10.70
N VAL A 92 18.03 -18.67 -9.39
CA VAL A 92 19.04 -18.20 -8.44
C VAL A 92 19.61 -19.43 -7.74
N GLU A 93 20.93 -19.64 -7.84
CA GLU A 93 21.61 -20.80 -7.23
C GLU A 93 20.96 -22.14 -7.63
N ASN A 94 20.64 -22.29 -8.92
CA ASN A 94 19.97 -23.45 -9.50
C ASN A 94 18.57 -23.74 -8.92
N LYS A 95 17.95 -22.76 -8.24
CA LYS A 95 16.59 -22.84 -7.70
C LYS A 95 15.72 -21.83 -8.40
N LEU A 96 14.52 -22.23 -8.75
CA LEU A 96 13.53 -21.36 -9.38
C LEU A 96 12.91 -20.42 -8.35
N VAL A 97 13.03 -19.11 -8.57
CA VAL A 97 12.32 -18.05 -7.86
C VAL A 97 11.28 -17.50 -8.81
N LEU A 98 10.01 -17.51 -8.38
CA LEU A 98 8.93 -16.89 -9.12
C LEU A 98 8.77 -15.46 -8.61
N VAL A 99 8.81 -14.50 -9.53
CA VAL A 99 8.57 -13.09 -9.25
C VAL A 99 7.16 -12.73 -9.72
N ALA A 100 6.32 -12.24 -8.82
CA ALA A 100 5.00 -11.69 -9.14
C ALA A 100 5.07 -10.16 -8.96
N GLU A 101 5.01 -9.43 -10.08
CA GLU A 101 5.06 -7.97 -10.11
C GLU A 101 3.66 -7.39 -10.16
N VAL A 102 3.36 -6.50 -9.24
CA VAL A 102 2.16 -5.68 -9.21
C VAL A 102 2.58 -4.24 -9.49
N ARG A 103 1.95 -3.59 -10.47
CA ARG A 103 2.17 -2.17 -10.73
C ARG A 103 1.31 -1.30 -9.82
N GLU A 104 1.72 -0.05 -9.65
CA GLU A 104 0.85 0.97 -9.08
C GLU A 104 -0.42 1.06 -9.93
N SER A 105 -1.57 1.02 -9.28
CA SER A 105 -2.85 1.07 -9.99
C SER A 105 -3.33 2.50 -10.19
N ASP A 106 -3.89 2.75 -11.36
CA ASP A 106 -4.61 3.99 -11.67
C ASP A 106 -6.06 3.99 -11.16
N THR A 107 -6.56 2.84 -10.65
CA THR A 107 -7.95 2.69 -10.16
C THR A 107 -8.00 2.35 -8.67
N LYS A 108 -7.41 3.22 -7.84
CA LYS A 108 -7.40 3.07 -6.38
C LYS A 108 -8.75 3.52 -5.77
N PRO A 109 -9.14 2.97 -4.60
CA PRO A 109 -8.47 1.92 -3.86
C PRO A 109 -8.87 0.52 -4.31
N HIS A 110 -7.92 -0.42 -4.27
CA HIS A 110 -8.19 -1.84 -4.32
C HIS A 110 -8.51 -2.37 -2.93
N TYR A 111 -9.44 -3.33 -2.88
CA TYR A 111 -9.90 -3.98 -1.65
C TYR A 111 -9.52 -5.45 -1.67
N SER A 112 -9.17 -6.00 -0.51
CA SER A 112 -8.95 -7.43 -0.29
C SER A 112 -10.14 -8.02 0.45
N LEU A 113 -10.63 -9.19 0.01
CA LEU A 113 -11.66 -9.96 0.70
C LEU A 113 -11.07 -10.61 1.96
N GLY A 114 -11.57 -10.19 3.13
CA GLY A 114 -11.19 -10.75 4.42
C GLY A 114 -11.86 -12.09 4.70
N GLU A 115 -11.37 -12.81 5.71
CA GLU A 115 -11.98 -14.06 6.21
C GLU A 115 -13.37 -13.83 6.84
N ASP A 116 -13.67 -12.58 7.21
CA ASP A 116 -14.97 -12.11 7.70
C ASP A 116 -15.96 -11.76 6.58
N ASN A 117 -15.66 -12.12 5.34
CA ASN A 117 -16.42 -11.79 4.12
C ASN A 117 -16.62 -10.29 3.88
N LYS A 118 -15.75 -9.45 4.45
CA LYS A 118 -15.75 -7.99 4.22
C LYS A 118 -14.58 -7.57 3.34
N TRP A 119 -14.77 -6.46 2.66
CA TRP A 119 -13.78 -5.86 1.80
C TRP A 119 -12.99 -4.79 2.56
N TRP A 120 -11.66 -4.98 2.63
CA TRP A 120 -10.76 -4.13 3.37
C TRP A 120 -9.68 -3.54 2.48
N VAL A 121 -9.33 -2.29 2.69
CA VAL A 121 -8.22 -1.62 2.00
C VAL A 121 -6.94 -1.82 2.81
N TYR A 122 -5.87 -2.23 2.14
CA TYR A 122 -4.55 -2.33 2.73
C TYR A 122 -3.59 -1.41 2.00
N VAL A 123 -2.63 -0.85 2.73
CA VAL A 123 -1.53 -0.03 2.22
C VAL A 123 -0.21 -0.56 2.73
N ARG A 124 0.86 -0.34 1.97
CA ARG A 124 2.19 -0.78 2.35
C ARG A 124 2.86 0.28 3.23
N VAL A 125 3.35 -0.14 4.39
CA VAL A 125 4.12 0.68 5.33
C VAL A 125 5.37 -0.12 5.68
N LYS A 126 6.53 0.30 5.21
CA LYS A 126 7.77 -0.48 5.26
C LYS A 126 7.56 -1.86 4.63
N ASP A 127 7.79 -2.93 5.39
CA ASP A 127 7.62 -4.34 5.01
C ASP A 127 6.23 -4.91 5.31
N LYS A 128 5.29 -4.10 5.86
CA LYS A 128 3.97 -4.58 6.29
C LYS A 128 2.84 -4.07 5.42
N SER A 129 1.84 -4.92 5.22
CA SER A 129 0.54 -4.56 4.64
C SER A 129 -0.44 -4.25 5.77
N LEU A 130 -0.68 -2.96 6.02
CA LEU A 130 -1.54 -2.49 7.12
C LEU A 130 -2.94 -2.15 6.62
N LEU A 131 -3.92 -2.36 7.50
CA LEU A 131 -5.30 -1.93 7.25
C LEU A 131 -5.35 -0.41 7.17
N ALA A 132 -5.86 0.11 6.04
CA ALA A 132 -5.99 1.54 5.83
C ALA A 132 -7.06 2.14 6.72
N SER A 133 -6.77 3.30 7.31
CA SER A 133 -7.78 4.09 8.01
C SER A 133 -8.81 4.67 7.03
N LYS A 134 -9.93 5.13 7.58
CA LYS A 134 -10.95 5.79 6.76
C LYS A 134 -10.39 7.00 5.99
N ILE A 135 -9.47 7.75 6.58
CA ILE A 135 -8.87 8.93 5.94
C ILE A 135 -8.01 8.49 4.75
N VAL A 136 -7.14 7.49 4.92
CA VAL A 136 -6.34 6.93 3.83
C VAL A 136 -7.23 6.43 2.69
N VAL A 137 -8.33 5.73 3.00
CA VAL A 137 -9.30 5.27 1.99
C VAL A 137 -9.95 6.45 1.26
N ASP A 138 -10.34 7.51 1.99
CA ASP A 138 -10.96 8.70 1.39
C ASP A 138 -9.96 9.46 0.49
N VAL A 139 -8.68 9.55 0.88
CA VAL A 139 -7.60 10.11 0.04
C VAL A 139 -7.41 9.28 -1.22
N LEU A 140 -7.29 7.95 -1.10
CA LEU A 140 -7.13 7.06 -2.26
C LEU A 140 -8.29 7.16 -3.25
N LYS A 141 -9.53 7.29 -2.76
CA LYS A 141 -10.72 7.48 -3.62
C LYS A 141 -10.70 8.81 -4.36
N ALA A 142 -10.35 9.87 -3.66
CA ALA A 142 -10.41 11.21 -4.20
C ALA A 142 -9.21 11.56 -5.11
N SER A 143 -8.07 10.89 -4.95
CA SER A 143 -6.91 11.04 -5.83
C SER A 143 -7.16 10.56 -7.28
N GLN A 144 -8.27 9.86 -7.53
CA GLN A 144 -8.69 9.40 -8.85
C GLN A 144 -9.51 10.43 -9.65
N GLY A 145 -9.90 11.54 -9.01
CA GLY A 145 -10.68 12.59 -9.70
C GLY A 145 -9.76 13.58 -10.43
N GLU A 146 -10.04 13.86 -11.69
CA GLU A 146 -9.35 14.91 -12.47
C GLU A 146 -9.69 16.34 -12.00
N ALA A 147 -10.67 16.49 -11.13
CA ALA A 147 -11.09 17.79 -10.61
C ALA A 147 -10.09 18.30 -9.56
N GLY A 148 -9.41 19.37 -9.87
CA GLY A 148 -8.67 20.15 -8.86
C GLY A 148 -9.57 20.46 -7.66
N VAL A 149 -9.09 20.18 -6.47
CA VAL A 149 -9.85 20.45 -5.23
C VAL A 149 -9.88 21.96 -5.02
N LEU A 150 -11.06 22.57 -5.19
CA LEU A 150 -11.24 23.97 -4.82
C LEU A 150 -11.16 24.09 -3.30
N ILE A 151 -10.19 24.85 -2.81
CA ILE A 151 -9.99 25.07 -1.38
C ILE A 151 -10.68 26.37 -1.00
N GLU A 152 -11.70 26.29 -0.17
CA GLU A 152 -12.14 27.45 0.60
C GLU A 152 -11.17 27.64 1.76
N TYR A 153 -10.36 28.69 1.69
CA TYR A 153 -9.40 29.03 2.75
C TYR A 153 -10.10 29.77 3.87
N SER A 154 -10.72 29.01 4.77
CA SER A 154 -11.43 29.55 5.93
C SER A 154 -10.50 29.71 7.14
N ASP A 155 -11.02 30.26 8.22
CA ASP A 155 -10.27 30.40 9.48
C ASP A 155 -9.85 29.05 10.06
N LYS A 156 -10.53 27.96 9.72
CA LYS A 156 -10.18 26.60 10.20
C LYS A 156 -8.89 26.09 9.53
N GLU A 157 -8.80 26.23 8.22
CA GLU A 157 -7.59 25.88 7.47
C GLU A 157 -6.43 26.74 7.94
N ARG A 158 -6.64 28.05 8.11
CA ARG A 158 -5.62 28.98 8.63
C ARG A 158 -5.10 28.54 10.00
N THR A 159 -6.01 28.24 10.94
CA THR A 159 -5.65 27.81 12.31
C THR A 159 -4.81 26.53 12.29
N LEU A 160 -5.19 25.56 11.44
CA LEU A 160 -4.43 24.30 11.33
C LEU A 160 -3.03 24.54 10.77
N LEU A 161 -2.89 25.36 9.73
CA LEU A 161 -1.61 25.64 9.11
C LEU A 161 -0.69 26.46 10.05
N GLN A 162 -1.23 27.46 10.74
CA GLN A 162 -0.47 28.18 11.77
C GLN A 162 0.01 27.26 12.91
N TYR A 163 -0.80 26.26 13.27
CA TYR A 163 -0.35 25.26 14.24
C TYR A 163 0.81 24.43 13.69
N LEU A 164 0.74 23.99 12.42
CA LEU A 164 1.78 23.19 11.78
C LEU A 164 3.06 23.99 11.47
N ASP A 165 2.99 25.32 11.35
CA ASP A 165 4.16 26.18 11.22
C ASP A 165 5.03 26.21 12.49
N VAL A 166 4.41 25.97 13.65
CA VAL A 166 5.09 25.97 14.95
C VAL A 166 5.35 24.56 15.47
N ASN A 167 4.49 23.62 15.08
CA ASN A 167 4.54 22.24 15.55
C ASN A 167 4.81 21.29 14.37
N GLU A 168 5.74 20.38 14.53
CA GLU A 168 6.19 19.48 13.46
C GLU A 168 5.07 18.62 12.89
N ARG A 169 4.06 18.24 13.70
CA ARG A 169 3.00 17.30 13.30
C ARG A 169 1.73 17.45 14.13
N ILE A 170 0.62 16.92 13.60
CA ILE A 170 -0.66 16.84 14.31
C ILE A 170 -1.42 15.56 13.94
N SER A 171 -2.13 14.93 14.90
CA SER A 171 -3.02 13.81 14.60
C SER A 171 -4.42 14.31 14.17
N ALA A 172 -5.22 13.44 13.52
CA ALA A 172 -6.61 13.77 13.19
C ALA A 172 -7.47 14.08 14.44
N ARG A 173 -7.18 13.42 15.56
CA ARG A 173 -7.85 13.65 16.83
C ARG A 173 -7.54 15.03 17.40
N ASP A 174 -6.27 15.41 17.38
CA ASP A 174 -5.86 16.72 17.92
C ASP A 174 -6.26 17.86 16.99
N SER A 175 -6.27 17.63 15.66
CA SER A 175 -6.87 18.57 14.70
C SER A 175 -8.36 18.83 15.00
N SER A 176 -9.12 17.78 15.37
CA SER A 176 -10.54 17.93 15.74
C SER A 176 -10.73 18.81 16.99
N LYS A 177 -9.85 18.67 17.98
CA LYS A 177 -9.86 19.51 19.19
C LYS A 177 -9.43 20.95 18.87
N LEU A 178 -8.30 21.10 18.16
CA LEU A 178 -7.76 22.42 17.78
C LEU A 178 -8.78 23.26 17.01
N LEU A 179 -9.45 22.64 16.05
CA LEU A 179 -10.42 23.32 15.18
C LEU A 179 -11.81 23.43 15.79
N ASN A 180 -12.05 22.80 16.94
CA ASN A 180 -13.39 22.64 17.52
C ASN A 180 -14.42 22.16 16.47
N LEU A 181 -14.06 21.11 15.74
CA LEU A 181 -14.90 20.52 14.69
C LEU A 181 -15.24 19.07 15.02
N PRO A 182 -16.45 18.61 14.66
CA PRO A 182 -16.79 17.19 14.72
C PRO A 182 -15.82 16.36 13.85
N ARG A 183 -15.46 15.17 14.31
CA ARG A 183 -14.53 14.25 13.65
C ARG A 183 -14.76 14.13 12.13
N ARG A 184 -16.02 14.04 11.71
CA ARG A 184 -16.40 13.88 10.29
C ARG A 184 -16.02 15.11 9.44
N ARG A 185 -16.21 16.33 9.98
CA ARG A 185 -15.82 17.58 9.30
C ARG A 185 -14.31 17.74 9.27
N THR A 186 -13.62 17.42 10.37
CA THR A 186 -12.15 17.43 10.44
C THR A 186 -11.56 16.48 9.41
N GLN A 187 -12.07 15.25 9.29
CA GLN A 187 -11.62 14.29 8.29
C GLN A 187 -11.75 14.84 6.87
N LYS A 188 -12.91 15.44 6.53
CA LYS A 188 -13.13 16.04 5.21
C LYS A 188 -12.11 17.15 4.93
N LEU A 189 -11.87 18.05 5.90
CA LEU A 189 -10.89 19.13 5.81
C LEU A 189 -9.47 18.57 5.59
N LEU A 190 -9.05 17.61 6.40
CA LEU A 190 -7.74 16.98 6.27
C LEU A 190 -7.54 16.31 4.90
N VAL A 191 -8.55 15.56 4.43
CA VAL A 191 -8.51 14.94 3.07
C VAL A 191 -8.35 16.02 1.99
N THR A 192 -9.13 17.10 2.06
CA THR A 192 -9.03 18.24 1.13
C THR A 192 -7.63 18.83 1.10
N LEU A 193 -7.02 19.09 2.27
CA LEU A 193 -5.68 19.67 2.37
C LEU A 193 -4.57 18.72 1.91
N VAL A 194 -4.73 17.41 2.12
CA VAL A 194 -3.79 16.38 1.59
C VAL A 194 -3.84 16.33 0.07
N LEU A 195 -5.05 16.29 -0.50
CA LEU A 195 -5.25 16.22 -1.96
C LEU A 195 -4.73 17.47 -2.69
N SER A 196 -4.81 18.61 -2.06
CA SER A 196 -4.27 19.86 -2.60
C SER A 196 -2.77 20.03 -2.36
N GLY A 197 -2.10 19.06 -1.73
CA GLY A 197 -0.67 19.11 -1.48
C GLY A 197 -0.23 20.13 -0.42
N ILE A 198 -1.16 20.71 0.35
CA ILE A 198 -0.85 21.71 1.40
C ILE A 198 -0.30 21.04 2.65
N ILE A 199 -0.80 19.84 2.98
CA ILE A 199 -0.28 19.01 4.06
C ILE A 199 0.01 17.60 3.55
N LYS A 200 0.92 16.89 4.23
CA LYS A 200 1.25 15.48 3.97
C LYS A 200 0.66 14.56 5.02
N LEU A 201 0.03 13.49 4.60
CA LEU A 201 -0.39 12.39 5.46
C LEU A 201 0.74 11.39 5.61
N HIS A 202 1.10 11.08 6.84
CA HIS A 202 2.07 10.04 7.18
C HIS A 202 1.36 8.90 7.90
N THR A 203 1.54 7.69 7.40
CA THR A 203 1.04 6.46 8.03
C THR A 203 2.25 5.64 8.50
N THR A 204 2.29 5.33 9.79
CA THR A 204 3.27 4.44 10.40
C THR A 204 2.59 3.18 10.92
N GLU A 205 3.33 2.28 11.52
CA GLU A 205 2.78 1.05 12.11
C GLU A 205 1.88 1.33 13.32
N THR A 206 2.10 2.44 14.01
CA THR A 206 1.45 2.77 15.29
C THR A 206 0.52 3.97 15.23
N GLU A 207 0.76 4.90 14.31
CA GLU A 207 0.01 6.17 14.26
C GLU A 207 -0.12 6.73 12.84
N GLU A 208 -1.09 7.62 12.68
CA GLU A 208 -1.24 8.50 11.52
C GLU A 208 -1.15 9.95 11.98
N TYR A 209 -0.37 10.76 11.26
CA TYR A 209 -0.20 12.17 11.53
C TYR A 209 -0.01 12.99 10.25
N TYR A 210 -0.11 14.29 10.39
CA TYR A 210 -0.02 15.27 9.30
C TYR A 210 1.11 16.25 9.58
N THR A 211 1.81 16.65 8.51
CA THR A 211 2.83 17.70 8.52
C THR A 211 2.50 18.76 7.48
N ALA A 212 3.07 19.94 7.57
CA ALA A 212 3.15 20.84 6.43
C ALA A 212 3.91 20.18 5.26
N SER A 213 3.64 20.63 4.03
CA SER A 213 4.27 20.09 2.81
C SER A 213 5.66 20.64 2.58
#